data_9c6594f43e9fb6fc72e90a676a9f643f
#
_entry.id   9c6594f43e9fb6fc72e90a676a9f643f
#
_cell.length_a   1.000
_cell.length_b   1.000
_cell.length_c   1.000
_cell.angle_alpha   90.00
_cell.angle_beta   90.00
_cell.angle_gamma   90.00
#
_symmetry.space_group_name_H-M   'P 1'
#
loop_
_entity.id
_entity.type
_entity.pdbx_description
1 polymer ?
#
loop_
_entity_poly.entity_id
_entity_poly.type
_entity_poly.pdbx_seq_one_letter_code
_entity_poly.pdbx_strand_id
1 'polypeptide(L)'
;MDRAALISVFDKTGLEGFARGLHRLGYGVFASGGTAGALEAAGVPVVSTESVTGIVSMLGGRVKTLHPALHAAIPADGEDRERMRASGRVVFDLVAVDLYPFQRTGNLPPDSCGTVELIDIGGPA
;
A
#
# COMPACT_ATOMS: atom_id res chain seq x y z
N MET A 1 3.87 -17.63 3.17
CA MET A 1 4.06 -16.39 3.94
C MET A 1 2.98 -16.29 5.01
N ASP A 2 3.38 -16.48 6.24
CA ASP A 2 2.43 -16.50 7.37
C ASP A 2 2.05 -15.09 7.84
N ARG A 3 2.85 -14.10 7.48
CA ARG A 3 2.64 -12.69 7.83
C ARG A 3 2.68 -11.82 6.59
N ALA A 4 1.85 -10.81 6.57
CA ALA A 4 1.80 -9.87 5.45
C ALA A 4 1.88 -8.43 5.93
N ALA A 5 2.61 -7.61 5.21
CA ALA A 5 2.73 -6.17 5.43
C ALA A 5 2.29 -5.41 4.17
N LEU A 6 1.44 -4.42 4.34
CA LEU A 6 1.05 -3.49 3.29
C LEU A 6 1.82 -2.20 3.45
N ILE A 7 2.52 -1.77 2.41
CA ILE A 7 3.28 -0.53 2.41
C ILE A 7 2.76 0.38 1.28
N SER A 8 2.36 1.59 1.65
CA SER A 8 1.91 2.60 0.69
C SER A 8 2.42 3.96 1.16
N VAL A 9 3.60 4.36 0.66
CA VAL A 9 4.29 5.57 1.13
C VAL A 9 4.68 6.48 -0.04
N PHE A 10 4.50 7.78 0.15
CA PHE A 10 5.01 8.80 -0.76
C PHE A 10 6.52 9.02 -0.53
N ASP A 11 6.93 9.20 0.71
CA ASP A 11 8.33 9.38 1.08
C ASP A 11 9.03 8.02 1.13
N LYS A 12 10.01 7.83 0.25
CA LYS A 12 10.77 6.59 0.12
C LYS A 12 11.98 6.51 1.03
N THR A 13 12.23 7.54 1.86
CA THR A 13 13.36 7.56 2.79
C THR A 13 13.27 6.41 3.78
N GLY A 14 14.31 5.57 3.84
CA GLY A 14 14.36 4.41 4.71
C GLY A 14 13.49 3.22 4.30
N LEU A 15 12.75 3.33 3.18
CA LEU A 15 11.84 2.28 2.72
C LEU A 15 12.55 0.96 2.46
N GLU A 16 13.69 0.98 1.78
CA GLU A 16 14.44 -0.23 1.45
C GLU A 16 14.86 -1.00 2.71
N GLY A 17 15.48 -0.33 3.67
CA GLY A 17 15.92 -0.95 4.92
C GLY A 17 14.77 -1.52 5.73
N PHE A 18 13.66 -0.79 5.79
CA PHE A 18 12.44 -1.23 6.48
C PHE A 18 11.84 -2.48 5.82
N ALA A 19 11.68 -2.47 4.51
CA ALA A 19 11.11 -3.59 3.79
C ALA A 19 12.01 -4.83 3.82
N ARG A 20 13.33 -4.66 3.74
CA ARG A 20 14.29 -5.77 3.91
C ARG A 20 14.19 -6.39 5.30
N GLY A 21 14.04 -5.55 6.32
CA GLY A 21 13.83 -6.01 7.70
C GLY A 21 12.56 -6.85 7.83
N LEU A 22 11.46 -6.37 7.27
CA LEU A 22 10.20 -7.13 7.25
C LEU A 22 10.34 -8.47 6.53
N HIS A 23 10.99 -8.47 5.38
CA HIS A 23 11.21 -9.69 4.61
C HIS A 23 12.03 -10.72 5.41
N ARG A 24 13.09 -10.28 6.10
CA ARG A 24 13.90 -11.16 6.97
C ARG A 24 13.11 -11.73 8.13
N LEU A 25 12.10 -11.02 8.61
CA LEU A 25 11.21 -11.48 9.67
C LEU A 25 10.07 -12.38 9.17
N GLY A 26 10.09 -12.74 7.90
CA GLY A 26 9.10 -13.63 7.29
C GLY A 26 7.82 -12.96 6.82
N TYR A 27 7.82 -11.62 6.68
CA TYR A 27 6.68 -10.92 6.10
C TYR A 27 6.69 -10.98 4.57
N GLY A 28 5.52 -11.24 4.00
CA GLY A 28 5.27 -10.91 2.59
C GLY A 28 5.01 -9.41 2.49
N VAL A 29 5.77 -8.73 1.64
CA VAL A 29 5.64 -7.27 1.45
C VAL A 29 4.73 -7.01 0.27
N PHE A 30 3.63 -6.31 0.50
CA PHE A 30 2.64 -5.92 -0.51
C PHE A 30 2.71 -4.42 -0.74
N ALA A 31 2.74 -4.02 -1.99
CA ALA A 31 2.79 -2.62 -2.37
C ALA A 31 2.25 -2.43 -3.79
N SER A 32 2.03 -1.18 -4.19
CA SER A 32 1.64 -0.82 -5.54
C SER A 32 2.33 0.46 -6.00
N GLY A 33 2.27 0.73 -7.29
CA GLY A 33 2.76 1.98 -7.87
C GLY A 33 4.24 2.26 -7.58
N GLY A 34 4.54 3.48 -7.20
CA GLY A 34 5.92 3.93 -6.93
C GLY A 34 6.59 3.21 -5.78
N THR A 35 5.83 2.81 -4.75
CA THR A 35 6.38 2.02 -3.63
C THR A 35 6.86 0.65 -4.10
N ALA A 36 6.03 -0.05 -4.88
CA ALA A 36 6.41 -1.33 -5.45
C ALA A 36 7.63 -1.19 -6.38
N GLY A 37 7.61 -0.20 -7.26
CA GLY A 37 8.73 0.06 -8.17
C GLY A 37 10.05 0.34 -7.45
N ALA A 38 10.02 1.14 -6.38
CA ALA A 38 11.21 1.43 -5.59
C ALA A 38 11.75 0.18 -4.89
N LEU A 39 10.88 -0.68 -4.37
CA LEU A 39 11.28 -1.93 -3.73
C LEU A 39 11.84 -2.94 -4.72
N GLU A 40 11.23 -3.07 -5.89
CA GLU A 40 11.74 -3.94 -6.96
C GLU A 40 13.11 -3.49 -7.44
N ALA A 41 13.30 -2.19 -7.64
CA ALA A 41 14.60 -1.63 -8.03
C ALA A 41 15.69 -1.88 -6.97
N ALA A 42 15.32 -1.95 -5.71
CA ALA A 42 16.23 -2.26 -4.60
C ALA A 42 16.45 -3.78 -4.40
N GLY A 43 15.82 -4.62 -5.22
CA GLY A 43 15.93 -6.07 -5.10
C GLY A 43 15.18 -6.68 -3.92
N VAL A 44 14.20 -5.96 -3.37
CA VAL A 44 13.35 -6.49 -2.31
C VAL A 44 12.15 -7.21 -2.94
N PRO A 45 11.91 -8.48 -2.57
CA PRO A 45 10.72 -9.17 -3.06
C PRO A 45 9.44 -8.45 -2.63
N VAL A 46 8.57 -8.14 -3.58
CA VAL A 46 7.32 -7.44 -3.35
C VAL A 46 6.19 -8.12 -4.12
N VAL A 47 5.01 -8.18 -3.50
CA VAL A 47 3.79 -8.66 -4.15
C VAL A 47 2.95 -7.44 -4.51
N SER A 48 2.56 -7.32 -5.77
CA SER A 48 1.70 -6.24 -6.21
C SER A 48 0.30 -6.35 -5.59
N THR A 49 -0.23 -5.25 -5.08
CA THR A 49 -1.62 -5.21 -4.61
C THR A 49 -2.62 -5.50 -5.73
N GLU A 50 -2.25 -5.27 -6.98
CA GLU A 50 -3.07 -5.61 -8.14
C GLU A 50 -3.33 -7.12 -8.24
N SER A 51 -2.40 -7.95 -7.77
CA SER A 51 -2.59 -9.41 -7.71
C SER A 51 -3.64 -9.83 -6.68
N VAL A 52 -3.88 -9.00 -5.68
CA VAL A 52 -4.90 -9.23 -4.64
C VAL A 52 -6.26 -8.74 -5.09
N THR A 53 -6.31 -7.56 -5.71
CA THR A 53 -7.56 -6.92 -6.13
C THR A 53 -8.03 -7.37 -7.52
N GLY A 54 -7.11 -7.77 -8.39
CA GLY A 54 -7.39 -8.03 -9.80
C GLY A 54 -7.66 -6.76 -10.62
N ILE A 55 -7.43 -5.59 -10.04
CA ILE A 55 -7.75 -4.29 -10.66
C ILE A 55 -6.47 -3.47 -10.82
N VAL A 56 -6.26 -2.98 -12.04
CA VAL A 56 -5.18 -2.02 -12.33
C VAL A 56 -5.57 -0.65 -11.76
N SER A 57 -4.57 0.13 -11.34
CA SER A 57 -4.79 1.46 -10.81
C SER A 57 -5.53 2.37 -11.82
N MET A 58 -6.41 3.22 -11.30
CA MET A 58 -7.19 4.18 -12.08
C MET A 58 -6.86 5.62 -11.68
N LEU A 59 -7.23 6.57 -12.53
CA LEU A 59 -7.05 8.02 -12.29
C LEU A 59 -5.59 8.37 -11.95
N GLY A 60 -4.63 7.89 -12.76
CA GLY A 60 -3.21 8.19 -12.57
C GLY A 60 -2.62 7.61 -11.28
N GLY A 61 -3.16 6.51 -10.79
CA GLY A 61 -2.72 5.88 -9.54
C GLY A 61 -3.42 6.40 -8.28
N ARG A 62 -4.35 7.34 -8.41
CA ARG A 62 -5.12 7.85 -7.27
C ARG A 62 -6.12 6.84 -6.72
N VAL A 63 -6.59 5.93 -7.56
CA VAL A 63 -7.51 4.85 -7.18
C VAL A 63 -6.84 3.51 -7.49
N LYS A 64 -6.23 2.88 -6.52
CA LYS A 64 -5.51 1.62 -6.69
C LYS A 64 -5.67 0.66 -5.50
N THR A 65 -6.00 1.17 -4.33
CA THR A 65 -6.12 0.37 -3.10
C THR A 65 -7.53 0.39 -2.51
N LEU A 66 -8.48 1.10 -3.11
CA LEU A 66 -9.89 1.13 -2.71
C LEU A 66 -10.60 -0.13 -3.21
N HIS A 67 -10.37 -1.24 -2.52
CA HIS A 67 -10.96 -2.53 -2.87
C HIS A 67 -11.29 -3.33 -1.61
N PRO A 68 -12.44 -4.02 -1.55
CA PRO A 68 -12.83 -4.81 -0.38
C PRO A 68 -11.80 -5.84 0.05
N ALA A 69 -11.07 -6.45 -0.89
CA ALA A 69 -10.04 -7.43 -0.56
C ALA A 69 -8.88 -6.85 0.26
N LEU A 70 -8.51 -5.57 0.03
CA LEU A 70 -7.50 -4.88 0.82
C LEU A 70 -8.09 -4.33 2.12
N HIS A 71 -9.23 -3.68 2.05
CA HIS A 71 -9.85 -3.03 3.21
C HIS A 71 -10.35 -4.03 4.26
N ALA A 72 -10.85 -5.19 3.85
CA ALA A 72 -11.19 -6.27 4.78
C ALA A 72 -9.95 -6.89 5.43
N ALA A 73 -8.83 -6.95 4.71
CA ALA A 73 -7.59 -7.54 5.21
C ALA A 73 -6.91 -6.73 6.32
N ILE A 74 -7.22 -5.45 6.44
CA ILE A 74 -6.64 -4.55 7.44
C ILE A 74 -7.33 -4.69 8.81
N PRO A 75 -8.66 -4.49 8.94
CA PRO A 75 -9.33 -4.47 10.24
C PRO A 75 -9.77 -5.85 10.74
N ALA A 76 -9.54 -6.92 9.99
CA ALA A 76 -10.01 -8.25 10.39
C ALA A 76 -9.47 -8.66 11.77
N ASP A 77 -10.32 -9.09 12.67
CA ASP A 77 -9.97 -9.58 13.99
C ASP A 77 -9.81 -11.11 14.04
N GLY A 78 -9.61 -11.68 15.22
CA GLY A 78 -9.23 -13.06 15.42
C GLY A 78 -9.96 -14.09 14.54
N GLU A 79 -11.28 -14.21 14.66
CA GLU A 79 -12.05 -15.20 13.89
C GLU A 79 -12.10 -14.86 12.40
N ASP A 80 -12.27 -13.59 12.09
CA ASP A 80 -12.34 -13.12 10.71
C ASP A 80 -10.99 -13.31 9.99
N ARG A 81 -9.89 -13.09 10.68
CA ARG A 81 -8.55 -13.36 10.14
C ARG A 81 -8.39 -14.84 9.77
N GLU A 82 -8.81 -15.74 10.64
CA GLU A 82 -8.75 -17.17 10.38
C GLU A 82 -9.63 -17.59 9.20
N ARG A 83 -10.85 -17.07 9.13
CA ARG A 83 -11.77 -17.32 8.01
C ARG A 83 -11.19 -16.81 6.68
N MET A 84 -10.61 -15.63 6.67
CA MET A 84 -9.97 -15.06 5.49
C MET A 84 -8.79 -15.90 5.03
N ARG A 85 -7.92 -16.30 5.94
CA ARG A 85 -6.78 -17.17 5.62
C ARG A 85 -7.23 -18.53 5.09
N ALA A 86 -8.22 -19.14 5.72
CA ALA A 86 -8.78 -20.42 5.29
C ALA A 86 -9.39 -20.36 3.90
N SER A 87 -9.93 -19.20 3.48
CA SER A 87 -10.46 -18.98 2.13
C SER A 87 -9.39 -18.55 1.12
N GLY A 88 -8.10 -18.53 1.50
CA GLY A 88 -7.00 -18.13 0.63
C GLY A 88 -6.85 -16.63 0.46
N ARG A 89 -7.49 -15.82 1.29
CA ARG A 89 -7.38 -14.36 1.24
C ARG A 89 -6.21 -13.87 2.09
N VAL A 90 -5.60 -12.77 1.66
CA VAL A 90 -4.54 -12.13 2.42
C VAL A 90 -5.12 -11.42 3.63
N VAL A 91 -4.35 -11.40 4.73
CA VAL A 91 -4.63 -10.62 5.93
C VAL A 91 -3.35 -9.87 6.30
N PHE A 92 -3.45 -8.55 6.47
CA PHE A 92 -2.29 -7.76 6.83
C PHE A 92 -2.07 -7.71 8.34
N ASP A 93 -0.84 -8.00 8.74
CA ASP A 93 -0.39 -7.91 10.13
C ASP A 93 0.25 -6.56 10.43
N LEU A 94 0.68 -5.87 9.38
CA LEU A 94 1.31 -4.56 9.48
C LEU A 94 0.90 -3.70 8.29
N VAL A 95 0.60 -2.44 8.56
CA VAL A 95 0.30 -1.45 7.53
C VAL A 95 1.18 -0.22 7.77
N ALA A 96 1.92 0.20 6.77
CA ALA A 96 2.73 1.40 6.79
C ALA A 96 2.27 2.34 5.68
N VAL A 97 1.74 3.49 6.07
CA VAL A 97 1.17 4.48 5.14
C VAL A 97 1.65 5.85 5.55
N ASP A 98 2.01 6.67 4.58
CA ASP A 98 2.10 8.12 4.76
C ASP A 98 1.17 8.83 3.77
N LEU A 99 0.90 10.10 4.01
CA LEU A 99 0.05 10.90 3.16
C LEU A 99 0.89 11.65 2.12
N TYR A 100 0.27 11.98 1.00
CA TYR A 100 0.87 12.90 0.03
C TYR A 100 1.15 14.25 0.69
N PRO A 101 2.26 14.94 0.30
CA PRO A 101 2.67 16.19 0.93
C PRO A 101 1.83 17.37 0.44
N PHE A 102 0.52 17.37 0.71
CA PHE A 102 -0.42 18.38 0.26
C PHE A 102 -0.01 19.80 0.70
N GLN A 103 0.59 19.92 1.87
CA GLN A 103 1.06 21.20 2.40
C GLN A 103 2.14 21.86 1.53
N ARG A 104 2.92 21.08 0.76
CA ARG A 104 3.93 21.59 -0.16
C ARG A 104 3.33 22.30 -1.37
N THR A 105 2.03 22.17 -1.59
CA THR A 105 1.31 22.78 -2.70
C THR A 105 0.51 24.00 -2.29
N GLY A 106 0.76 24.55 -1.10
CA GLY A 106 0.00 25.70 -0.57
C GLY A 106 0.00 26.95 -1.47
N ASN A 107 0.97 27.08 -2.38
CA ASN A 107 1.07 28.16 -3.37
C ASN A 107 0.36 27.87 -4.69
N LEU A 108 -0.16 26.65 -4.88
CA LEU A 108 -0.87 26.27 -6.10
C LEU A 108 -2.36 26.57 -5.97
N PRO A 109 -3.03 26.98 -7.09
CA PRO A 109 -4.48 27.12 -7.07
C PRO A 109 -5.16 25.81 -6.66
N PRO A 110 -6.27 25.86 -5.88
CA PRO A 110 -6.95 24.65 -5.42
C PRO A 110 -7.45 23.73 -6.53
N ASP A 111 -7.72 24.27 -7.71
CA ASP A 111 -8.20 23.56 -8.89
C ASP A 111 -7.09 23.16 -9.86
N SER A 112 -5.81 23.41 -9.51
CA SER A 112 -4.70 23.02 -10.37
C SER A 112 -4.53 21.50 -10.39
N CYS A 113 -4.05 20.95 -11.53
CA CYS A 113 -3.73 19.52 -11.67
C CYS A 113 -2.77 19.01 -10.59
N GLY A 114 -1.75 19.79 -10.25
CA GLY A 114 -0.79 19.43 -9.20
C GLY A 114 -1.44 19.29 -7.82
N THR A 115 -2.38 20.16 -7.49
CA THR A 115 -3.12 20.10 -6.24
C THR A 115 -4.02 18.86 -6.19
N VAL A 116 -4.75 18.58 -7.28
CA VAL A 116 -5.63 17.41 -7.37
C VAL A 116 -4.84 16.11 -7.25
N GLU A 117 -3.67 16.01 -7.86
CA GLU A 117 -2.82 14.82 -7.79
C GLU A 117 -2.32 14.53 -6.38
N LEU A 118 -2.22 15.54 -5.52
CA LEU A 118 -1.79 15.38 -4.13
C LEU A 118 -2.94 15.09 -3.16
N ILE A 119 -4.18 15.06 -3.64
CA ILE A 119 -5.29 14.55 -2.84
C ILE A 119 -5.15 13.04 -2.71
N ASP A 120 -4.98 12.58 -1.48
CA ASP A 120 -4.79 11.16 -1.17
C ASP A 120 -6.13 10.53 -0.78
N ILE A 121 -6.59 9.57 -1.57
CA ILE A 121 -7.82 8.83 -1.31
C ILE A 121 -7.48 7.47 -0.70
N GLY A 122 -6.59 6.72 -1.31
CA GLY A 122 -6.26 5.35 -0.91
C GLY A 122 -5.51 5.26 0.41
N GLY A 123 -4.58 6.18 0.66
CA GLY A 123 -3.81 6.21 1.90
C GLY A 123 -4.67 6.39 3.15
N PRO A 124 -5.52 7.44 3.22
CA PRO A 124 -6.42 7.66 4.36
C PRO A 124 -7.47 6.58 4.52
N ALA A 125 -7.92 6.01 3.43
CA ALA A 125 -8.90 4.94 3.49
C ALA A 125 -8.33 3.67 4.10
#